data_cc5320bc46837ad592c134d2a833f560
#
_entry.id   cc5320bc46837ad592c134d2a833f560
#
_cell.length_a   1.000
_cell.length_b   1.000
_cell.length_c   1.000
_cell.angle_alpha   90.00
_cell.angle_beta   90.00
_cell.angle_gamma   90.00
#
_symmetry.space_group_name_H-M   'P 1'
#
loop_
_entity.id
_entity.type
_entity.pdbx_description
1 polymer ?
#
loop_
_entity_poly.entity_id
_entity_poly.type
_entity_poly.pdbx_seq_one_letter_code
_entity_poly.pdbx_strand_id
1 'polypeptide(L)' 'MSLQGHLVELERRHDALEKEIENEQHHPLADELKLLELKRKKLQIKDEITKLHESATRH' A
#
# COMPACT_ATOMS: atom_id res chain seq x y z
N MET A 1 6.77 -16.09 -10.57
CA MET A 1 5.71 -15.08 -10.76
C MET A 1 6.12 -14.06 -11.79
N SER A 2 5.19 -13.69 -12.64
CA SER A 2 5.42 -12.62 -13.60
C SER A 2 5.44 -11.27 -12.91
N LEU A 3 6.06 -10.27 -13.53
CA LEU A 3 6.05 -8.90 -13.04
C LEU A 3 4.63 -8.39 -12.84
N GLN A 4 3.77 -8.71 -13.78
CA GLN A 4 2.36 -8.30 -13.73
C GLN A 4 1.63 -8.92 -12.54
N GLY A 5 1.88 -10.20 -12.25
CA GLY A 5 1.32 -10.86 -11.08
C GLY A 5 1.78 -10.21 -9.77
N HIS A 6 3.04 -9.82 -9.73
CA HIS A 6 3.60 -9.15 -8.56
C HIS A 6 2.97 -7.77 -8.35
N LEU A 7 2.76 -7.02 -9.45
CA LEU A 7 2.08 -5.71 -9.39
C LEU A 7 0.65 -5.83 -8.86
N VAL A 8 -0.09 -6.82 -9.36
CA VAL A 8 -1.47 -7.06 -8.91
C VAL A 8 -1.50 -7.35 -7.40
N GLU A 9 -0.55 -8.15 -6.93
CA GLU A 9 -0.45 -8.48 -5.50
C GLU A 9 -0.17 -7.23 -4.66
N LEU A 10 0.75 -6.38 -5.10
CA LEU A 10 1.08 -5.14 -4.41
C LEU A 10 -0.10 -4.17 -4.40
N GLU A 11 -0.80 -4.05 -5.51
CA GLU A 11 -1.99 -3.19 -5.59
C GLU A 11 -3.09 -3.67 -4.66
N ARG A 12 -3.27 -4.98 -4.55
CA ARG A 12 -4.24 -5.57 -3.62
C ARG A 12 -3.88 -5.24 -2.17
N ARG A 13 -2.60 -5.33 -1.82
CA ARG A 13 -2.13 -4.98 -0.48
C ARG A 13 -2.33 -3.50 -0.19
N HIS A 14 -2.07 -2.66 -1.18
CA HIS A 14 -2.26 -1.22 -1.07
C HIS A 14 -3.73 -0.90 -0.77
N ASP A 15 -4.65 -1.51 -1.51
CA ASP A 15 -6.09 -1.31 -1.31
C ASP A 15 -6.53 -1.78 0.07
N ALA A 16 -6.03 -2.93 0.52
CA ALA A 16 -6.35 -3.45 1.84
C ALA A 16 -5.89 -2.50 2.94
N LEU A 17 -4.70 -1.92 2.79
CA LEU A 17 -4.18 -0.94 3.75
C LEU A 17 -5.01 0.34 3.77
N GLU A 18 -5.46 0.80 2.60
CA GLU A 18 -6.33 1.97 2.53
C GLU A 18 -7.63 1.74 3.30
N LYS A 19 -8.23 0.57 3.16
CA LYS A 19 -9.44 0.22 3.88
C LYS A 19 -9.20 0.16 5.39
N GLU A 20 -8.08 -0.40 5.81
CA GLU A 20 -7.72 -0.45 7.22
C GLU A 20 -7.53 0.96 7.79
N ILE A 21 -6.89 1.85 7.03
CA ILE A 21 -6.71 3.23 7.44
C ILE A 21 -8.04 3.93 7.60
N GLU A 22 -8.94 3.77 6.63
CA GLU A 22 -10.28 4.35 6.71
C GLU A 22 -11.04 3.86 7.93
N ASN A 23 -11.01 2.55 8.19
CA ASN A 23 -11.67 1.96 9.34
C ASN A 23 -11.12 2.54 10.65
N GLU A 24 -9.81 2.65 10.75
CA GLU A 24 -9.17 3.17 11.95
C GLU A 24 -9.51 4.64 12.16
N GLN A 25 -9.54 5.43 11.10
CA GLN A 25 -9.88 6.85 11.16
C GLN A 25 -11.33 7.09 11.61
N HIS A 26 -12.22 6.16 11.29
CA HIS A 26 -13.64 6.27 11.66
C HIS A 26 -13.94 5.77 13.06
N HIS A 27 -12.96 5.18 13.73
CA HIS A 27 -13.12 4.76 15.12
C HIS A 27 -13.15 5.97 16.05
N PRO A 28 -14.08 5.99 17.03
CA PRO A 28 -14.13 7.08 18.02
C PRO A 28 -12.83 7.23 18.81
N LEU A 29 -12.12 6.12 19.00
CA LEU A 29 -10.83 6.11 19.71
C LEU A 29 -9.73 5.65 18.75
N ALA A 30 -9.51 6.43 17.71
CA ALA A 30 -8.49 6.12 16.72
C ALA A 30 -7.11 6.10 17.36
N ASP A 31 -6.34 5.03 17.08
CA ASP A 31 -4.97 4.89 17.56
C ASP A 31 -4.03 5.57 16.56
N GLU A 32 -3.45 6.70 16.96
CA GLU A 32 -2.57 7.48 16.10
C GLU A 32 -1.30 6.71 15.71
N LEU A 33 -0.78 5.89 16.63
CA LEU A 33 0.39 5.07 16.32
C LEU A 33 0.07 4.02 15.27
N LYS A 34 -1.09 3.39 15.39
CA LYS A 34 -1.52 2.40 14.43
C LYS A 34 -1.75 3.03 13.05
N LEU A 35 -2.38 4.20 13.02
CA LEU A 35 -2.57 4.95 11.78
C LEU A 35 -1.23 5.30 11.13
N LEU A 36 -0.26 5.73 11.91
CA LEU A 36 1.06 6.07 11.41
C LEU A 36 1.73 4.84 10.78
N GLU A 37 1.67 3.69 11.45
CA GLU A 37 2.23 2.45 10.93
C GLU A 37 1.55 2.02 9.63
N LEU A 38 0.24 2.09 9.58
CA LEU A 38 -0.52 1.75 8.37
C LEU A 38 -0.17 2.66 7.21
N LYS A 39 -0.05 3.96 7.47
CA LYS A 39 0.33 4.92 6.45
C LYS A 39 1.75 4.68 5.94
N ARG A 40 2.66 4.31 6.82
CA ARG A 40 4.04 3.96 6.42
C ARG A 40 4.06 2.73 5.52
N LYS A 41 3.32 1.69 5.89
CA LYS A 41 3.22 0.48 5.07
C LYS A 41 2.64 0.79 3.70
N LYS A 42 1.60 1.63 3.67
CA LYS A 42 1.00 2.04 2.40
C LYS A 42 2.01 2.76 1.51
N LEU A 43 2.79 3.68 2.08
CA LEU A 43 3.82 4.40 1.35
C LEU A 43 4.90 3.48 0.81
N GLN A 44 5.33 2.49 1.60
CA GLN A 44 6.32 1.50 1.17
C GLN A 44 5.81 0.70 -0.03
N ILE A 45 4.58 0.23 0.04
CA ILE A 45 3.98 -0.55 -1.04
C ILE A 45 3.80 0.31 -2.28
N LYS A 46 3.36 1.54 -2.13
CA LYS A 46 3.22 2.47 -3.24
C LYS A 46 4.57 2.74 -3.92
N ASP A 47 5.62 2.89 -3.12
CA ASP A 47 6.97 3.08 -3.64
C ASP A 47 7.44 1.86 -4.44
N GLU A 48 7.17 0.65 -3.95
CA GLU A 48 7.49 -0.57 -4.67
C GLU A 48 6.73 -0.67 -5.99
N ILE A 49 5.46 -0.32 -5.99
CA ILE A 49 4.65 -0.30 -7.21
C ILE A 49 5.25 0.67 -8.22
N THR A 50 5.61 1.86 -7.78
CA THR A 50 6.22 2.88 -8.63
C THR A 50 7.54 2.39 -9.23
N LYS A 51 8.38 1.78 -8.42
CA LYS A 51 9.66 1.24 -8.89
C LYS A 51 9.48 0.14 -9.92
N LEU A 52 8.50 -0.73 -9.72
CA LEU A 52 8.22 -1.80 -10.67
C LEU A 52 7.69 -1.25 -11.99
N HIS A 53 6.83 -0.23 -11.94
CA HIS A 53 6.36 0.44 -13.15
C HIS A 53 7.51 1.08 -13.92
N GLU A 54 8.41 1.75 -13.22
CA GLU A 54 9.59 2.35 -13.85
C GLU A 54 10.47 1.29 -14.50
N SER A 55 10.70 0.17 -13.82
CA SER A 55 11.47 -0.94 -14.39
C SER A 55 10.82 -1.52 -15.64
N ALA A 56 9.48 -1.61 -15.63
CA ALA A 56 8.74 -2.14 -16.77
C ALA A 56 8.78 -1.21 -17.99
N THR A 57 8.90 0.11 -17.75
CA THR A 57 8.94 1.10 -18.83
C THR A 57 10.33 1.43 -19.31
N ARG A 58 11.36 1.07 -18.55
CA ARG A 58 12.75 1.27 -18.96
C ARG A 58 13.24 0.10 -19.79
N HIS A 59 13.77 0.41 -20.95
CA HIS A 59 14.44 -0.56 -21.82
C HIS A 59 15.92 -0.27 -21.92
#